data_ce2a7dd7a622ad57cfc38138351e7d4c
#
_entry.id   ce2a7dd7a622ad57cfc38138351e7d4c
#
_cell.length_a   1.000
_cell.length_b   1.000
_cell.length_c   1.000
_cell.angle_alpha   90.00
_cell.angle_beta   90.00
_cell.angle_gamma   90.00
#
_symmetry.space_group_name_H-M   'P 1'
#
loop_
_entity.id
_entity.type
_entity.pdbx_description
1 polymer ?
#
loop_
_entity_poly.entity_id
_entity_poly.type
_entity_poly.pdbx_seq_one_letter_code
_entity_poly.pdbx_strand_id
1 'polypeptide(L)'
;MRFVIYAYESTYGGLHGIYDICVTEANSLDEVDNIGETMAYEVIDTYSHLFANDEDEEYEATSPEWEYTRILPKWDNIPTAELDAEAAELGYEEFVNKYCKYEGTDEFLAVLDALRQVDGVGHTTVGKYTIDTCFEGENYETAIWIDPNHMAIPTVYPNRAAAEQGHKFWCLAAAMAPTQVWDTATHTYITL
;
A
#
# COMPACT_ATOMS: atom_id res chain seq x y z
N MET A 1 9.56 7.19 5.41
CA MET A 1 8.25 6.86 6.00
C MET A 1 8.39 5.60 6.83
N ARG A 2 7.47 5.39 7.80
CA ARG A 2 7.51 4.16 8.62
C ARG A 2 6.31 3.28 8.33
N PHE A 3 6.58 1.99 8.29
CA PHE A 3 5.60 0.94 8.03
C PHE A 3 5.71 -0.13 9.09
N VAL A 4 4.59 -0.74 9.42
CA VAL A 4 4.55 -2.05 10.05
C VAL A 4 4.37 -3.08 8.95
N ILE A 5 5.20 -4.11 8.94
CA ILE A 5 5.16 -5.23 7.99
C ILE A 5 4.80 -6.47 8.78
N TYR A 6 3.88 -7.25 8.25
CA TYR A 6 3.45 -8.54 8.78
C TYR A 6 3.67 -9.59 7.71
N ALA A 7 4.57 -10.53 7.98
CA ALA A 7 4.93 -11.59 7.06
C ALA A 7 4.50 -12.94 7.63
N TYR A 8 3.91 -13.78 6.81
CA TYR A 8 3.34 -15.05 7.25
C TYR A 8 3.38 -16.09 6.13
N GLU A 9 3.11 -17.32 6.51
CA GLU A 9 2.90 -18.44 5.62
C GLU A 9 1.41 -18.62 5.37
N SER A 10 0.99 -18.73 4.11
CA SER A 10 -0.43 -18.63 3.70
C SER A 10 -1.34 -19.74 4.22
N THR A 11 -0.81 -20.95 4.42
CA THR A 11 -1.62 -22.09 4.84
C THR A 11 -1.92 -22.07 6.33
N TYR A 12 -0.95 -21.61 7.14
CA TYR A 12 -1.05 -21.60 8.60
C TYR A 12 -0.95 -20.20 9.19
N GLY A 13 -0.68 -19.20 8.35
CA GLY A 13 -0.49 -17.82 8.76
C GLY A 13 -1.64 -17.28 9.59
N GLY A 14 -1.33 -16.62 10.66
CA GLY A 14 -2.29 -16.02 11.58
C GLY A 14 -3.10 -17.02 12.44
N LEU A 15 -3.49 -18.16 11.89
CA LEU A 15 -4.27 -19.19 12.61
C LEU A 15 -3.45 -19.94 13.66
N HIS A 16 -2.16 -20.09 13.43
CA HIS A 16 -1.24 -20.82 14.31
C HIS A 16 -0.14 -19.95 14.92
N GLY A 17 -0.18 -18.63 14.70
CA GLY A 17 0.82 -17.71 15.23
C GLY A 17 2.20 -17.84 14.55
N ILE A 18 2.24 -18.37 13.33
CA ILE A 18 3.48 -18.52 12.54
C ILE A 18 3.59 -17.29 11.64
N TYR A 19 4.16 -16.26 12.20
CA TYR A 19 4.38 -14.99 11.52
C TYR A 19 5.59 -14.26 12.10
N ASP A 20 6.05 -13.27 11.37
CA ASP A 20 6.97 -12.25 11.87
C ASP A 20 6.36 -10.86 11.65
N ILE A 21 6.74 -9.92 12.49
CA ILE A 21 6.26 -8.54 12.44
C ILE A 21 7.43 -7.61 12.71
N CYS A 22 7.58 -6.58 11.87
CA CYS A 22 8.56 -5.54 12.13
C CYS A 22 8.03 -4.15 11.81
N VAL A 23 8.63 -3.15 12.46
CA VAL A 23 8.47 -1.74 12.09
C VAL A 23 9.74 -1.25 11.42
N THR A 24 9.63 -0.75 10.20
CA THR A 24 10.76 -0.29 9.40
C THR A 24 10.56 1.11 8.85
N GLU A 25 11.67 1.75 8.49
CA GLU A 25 11.68 2.97 7.69
C GLU A 25 12.02 2.63 6.25
N ALA A 26 11.20 3.10 5.32
CA ALA A 26 11.42 2.90 3.90
C ALA A 26 11.20 4.20 3.11
N ASN A 27 11.88 4.31 1.98
CA ASN A 27 11.83 5.47 1.10
C ASN A 27 10.91 5.24 -0.10
N SER A 28 10.52 3.98 -0.36
CA SER A 28 9.61 3.59 -1.42
C SER A 28 8.79 2.37 -1.00
N LEU A 29 7.70 2.09 -1.71
CA LEU A 29 6.93 0.85 -1.52
C LEU A 29 7.70 -0.37 -1.99
N ASP A 30 8.48 -0.26 -3.07
CA ASP A 30 9.38 -1.34 -3.53
C ASP A 30 10.34 -1.81 -2.42
N GLU A 31 10.82 -0.87 -1.59
CA GLU A 31 11.67 -1.19 -0.45
C GLU A 31 10.88 -1.95 0.63
N VAL A 32 9.63 -1.55 0.88
CA VAL A 32 8.74 -2.24 1.82
C VAL A 32 8.41 -3.64 1.34
N ASP A 33 8.08 -3.80 0.05
CA ASP A 33 7.77 -5.10 -0.55
C ASP A 33 8.97 -6.06 -0.48
N ASN A 34 10.18 -5.58 -0.80
CA ASN A 34 11.40 -6.40 -0.69
C ASN A 34 11.68 -6.86 0.75
N ILE A 35 11.40 -6.00 1.74
CA ILE A 35 11.54 -6.37 3.15
C ILE A 35 10.49 -7.43 3.52
N GLY A 36 9.24 -7.22 3.15
CA GLY A 36 8.12 -8.14 3.42
C GLY A 36 8.35 -9.51 2.80
N GLU A 37 8.78 -9.56 1.53
CA GLU A 37 9.12 -10.79 0.84
C GLU A 37 10.25 -11.55 1.56
N THR A 38 11.32 -10.84 1.95
CA THR A 38 12.45 -11.44 2.68
C THR A 38 11.99 -12.05 4.00
N MET A 39 11.21 -11.30 4.79
CA MET A 39 10.65 -11.77 6.06
C MET A 39 9.77 -13.01 5.88
N ALA A 40 8.92 -13.02 4.85
CA ALA A 40 8.01 -14.13 4.60
C ALA A 40 8.78 -15.43 4.25
N TYR A 41 9.85 -15.33 3.47
CA TYR A 41 10.74 -16.47 3.23
C TYR A 41 11.47 -16.93 4.49
N GLU A 42 11.91 -16.01 5.36
CA GLU A 42 12.52 -16.34 6.64
C GLU A 42 11.55 -17.05 7.59
N VAL A 43 10.28 -16.65 7.60
CA VAL A 43 9.21 -17.35 8.34
C VAL A 43 9.06 -18.78 7.85
N ILE A 44 8.97 -18.99 6.54
CA ILE A 44 8.86 -20.34 5.95
C ILE A 44 10.09 -21.19 6.32
N ASP A 45 11.29 -20.67 6.13
CA ASP A 45 12.54 -21.39 6.42
C ASP A 45 12.64 -21.78 7.91
N THR A 46 12.28 -20.85 8.80
CA THR A 46 12.36 -21.06 10.25
C THR A 46 11.40 -22.15 10.73
N TYR A 47 10.19 -22.18 10.16
CA TYR A 47 9.12 -23.07 10.61
C TYR A 47 8.90 -24.29 9.71
N SER A 48 9.63 -24.44 8.62
CA SER A 48 9.51 -25.55 7.67
C SER A 48 9.55 -26.94 8.34
N HIS A 49 10.29 -27.06 9.44
CA HIS A 49 10.39 -28.32 10.22
C HIS A 49 9.07 -28.71 10.92
N LEU A 50 8.17 -27.76 11.17
CA LEU A 50 6.86 -28.03 11.77
C LEU A 50 5.90 -28.66 10.77
N PHE A 51 6.13 -28.43 9.48
CA PHE A 51 5.30 -28.90 8.39
C PHE A 51 5.77 -30.22 7.78
N ALA A 52 7.00 -30.63 8.07
CA ALA A 52 7.65 -31.81 7.47
C ALA A 52 7.20 -33.17 8.06
N ASN A 53 6.31 -33.21 9.04
CA ASN A 53 6.02 -34.43 9.81
C ASN A 53 4.67 -35.12 9.53
N ASP A 54 3.86 -34.60 8.62
CA ASP A 54 2.64 -35.30 8.17
C ASP A 54 2.98 -36.13 6.91
N GLU A 55 3.34 -37.41 7.11
CA GLU A 55 3.69 -38.35 6.02
C GLU A 55 2.52 -38.66 5.07
N ASP A 56 1.32 -38.18 5.33
CA ASP A 56 0.09 -38.56 4.61
C ASP A 56 -0.60 -37.41 3.84
N GLU A 57 -0.13 -36.18 3.93
CA GLU A 57 -0.66 -35.07 3.11
C GLU A 57 0.43 -34.54 2.15
N GLU A 58 0.08 -34.53 0.87
CA GLU A 58 0.87 -33.90 -0.18
C GLU A 58 0.99 -32.40 0.18
N TYR A 59 2.11 -32.01 0.76
CA TYR A 59 2.39 -30.66 1.20
C TYR A 59 2.43 -29.75 -0.03
N GLU A 60 1.34 -29.03 -0.27
CA GLU A 60 1.36 -27.94 -1.26
C GLU A 60 2.34 -26.89 -0.75
N ALA A 61 3.33 -26.57 -1.59
CA ALA A 61 4.32 -25.57 -1.28
C ALA A 61 3.62 -24.26 -0.89
N THR A 62 3.74 -23.88 0.37
CA THR A 62 3.16 -22.66 0.89
C THR A 62 3.82 -21.45 0.27
N SER A 63 3.02 -20.48 -0.15
CA SER A 63 3.54 -19.25 -0.71
C SER A 63 3.90 -18.29 0.42
N PRO A 64 5.04 -17.59 0.33
CA PRO A 64 5.34 -16.47 1.22
C PRO A 64 4.29 -15.37 1.01
N GLU A 65 3.70 -14.89 2.08
CA GLU A 65 2.76 -13.79 2.04
C GLU A 65 3.14 -12.71 3.04
N TRP A 66 2.90 -11.48 2.69
CA TRP A 66 3.09 -10.34 3.57
C TRP A 66 2.08 -9.25 3.28
N GLU A 67 1.85 -8.45 4.29
CA GLU A 67 1.08 -7.23 4.20
C GLU A 67 1.78 -6.12 4.98
N TYR A 68 1.50 -4.89 4.65
CA TYR A 68 2.05 -3.75 5.35
C TYR A 68 1.04 -2.62 5.51
N THR A 69 1.22 -1.85 6.56
CA THR A 69 0.41 -0.67 6.80
C THR A 69 1.30 0.48 7.27
N ARG A 70 1.02 1.67 6.78
CA ARG A 70 1.77 2.85 7.15
C ARG A 70 1.41 3.34 8.54
N ILE A 71 2.43 3.62 9.34
CA ILE A 71 2.30 4.28 10.64
C ILE A 71 2.00 5.77 10.41
N LEU A 72 1.02 6.30 11.14
CA LEU A 72 0.60 7.69 10.98
C LEU A 72 1.68 8.69 11.41
N PRO A 73 1.86 9.81 10.68
CA PRO A 73 2.89 10.81 10.97
C PRO A 73 2.82 11.42 12.38
N LYS A 74 1.65 11.42 13.01
CA LYS A 74 1.50 11.90 14.40
C LYS A 74 2.37 11.15 15.41
N TRP A 75 2.86 9.95 15.04
CA TRP A 75 3.72 9.10 15.87
C TRP A 75 5.21 9.20 15.50
N ASP A 76 5.59 10.14 14.60
CA ASP A 76 6.97 10.30 14.15
C ASP A 76 7.98 10.64 15.26
N ASN A 77 7.50 11.08 16.43
CA ASN A 77 8.31 11.34 17.59
C ASN A 77 8.69 10.08 18.41
N ILE A 78 8.07 8.93 18.14
CA ILE A 78 8.41 7.66 18.79
C ILE A 78 9.56 7.00 18.02
N PRO A 79 10.65 6.54 18.67
CA PRO A 79 11.70 5.81 17.97
C PRO A 79 11.19 4.53 17.29
N THR A 80 11.71 4.24 16.09
CA THR A 80 11.31 3.03 15.33
C THR A 80 11.51 1.74 16.14
N ALA A 81 12.61 1.62 16.88
CA ALA A 81 12.88 0.46 17.73
C ALA A 81 11.87 0.29 18.89
N GLU A 82 11.28 1.37 19.38
CA GLU A 82 10.24 1.32 20.41
C GLU A 82 8.90 0.85 19.80
N LEU A 83 8.56 1.35 18.64
CA LEU A 83 7.39 0.88 17.88
C LEU A 83 7.52 -0.59 17.45
N ASP A 84 8.72 -1.02 17.06
CA ASP A 84 9.01 -2.39 16.68
C ASP A 84 8.82 -3.36 17.87
N ALA A 85 9.36 -3.02 19.04
CA ALA A 85 9.16 -3.79 20.27
C ALA A 85 7.66 -3.86 20.66
N GLU A 86 6.93 -2.79 20.50
CA GLU A 86 5.50 -2.74 20.79
C GLU A 86 4.68 -3.52 19.77
N ALA A 87 5.06 -3.51 18.49
CA ALA A 87 4.43 -4.33 17.46
C ALA A 87 4.56 -5.83 17.76
N ALA A 88 5.73 -6.26 18.21
CA ALA A 88 5.96 -7.63 18.65
C ALA A 88 5.14 -8.02 19.89
N GLU A 89 4.86 -7.07 20.80
CA GLU A 89 4.04 -7.31 21.99
C GLU A 89 2.54 -7.35 21.69
N LEU A 90 2.04 -6.41 20.90
CA LEU A 90 0.61 -6.26 20.58
C LEU A 90 0.13 -7.22 19.50
N GLY A 91 1.00 -7.58 18.56
CA GLY A 91 0.63 -8.23 17.32
C GLY A 91 0.06 -7.25 16.28
N TYR A 92 -0.05 -7.70 15.03
CA TYR A 92 -0.34 -6.83 13.89
C TYR A 92 -1.67 -6.08 13.99
N GLU A 93 -2.77 -6.77 14.25
CA GLU A 93 -4.10 -6.15 14.27
C GLU A 93 -4.23 -5.05 15.34
N GLU A 94 -3.76 -5.33 16.55
CA GLU A 94 -3.85 -4.37 17.66
C GLU A 94 -2.91 -3.19 17.43
N PHE A 95 -1.70 -3.44 16.90
CA PHE A 95 -0.76 -2.40 16.53
C PHE A 95 -1.32 -1.49 15.43
N VAL A 96 -1.87 -2.05 14.35
CA VAL A 96 -2.49 -1.29 13.24
C VAL A 96 -3.65 -0.43 13.76
N ASN A 97 -4.52 -0.98 14.59
CA ASN A 97 -5.62 -0.23 15.19
C ASN A 97 -5.15 0.98 16.01
N LYS A 98 -3.99 0.88 16.67
CA LYS A 98 -3.44 1.94 17.51
C LYS A 98 -2.66 2.99 16.74
N TYR A 99 -1.83 2.57 15.79
CA TYR A 99 -0.82 3.42 15.15
C TYR A 99 -1.09 3.79 13.70
N CYS A 100 -1.97 3.04 13.03
CA CYS A 100 -2.21 3.19 11.60
C CYS A 100 -3.64 3.62 11.25
N LYS A 101 -4.57 3.57 12.20
CA LYS A 101 -5.97 3.90 11.95
C LYS A 101 -6.21 5.40 11.94
N TYR A 102 -6.83 5.89 10.88
CA TYR A 102 -7.22 7.30 10.76
C TYR A 102 -8.39 7.63 11.69
N GLU A 103 -8.26 8.76 12.40
CA GLU A 103 -9.34 9.30 13.24
C GLU A 103 -10.23 10.30 12.49
N GLY A 104 -9.90 10.65 11.25
CA GLY A 104 -10.69 11.59 10.43
C GLY A 104 -10.11 11.83 9.05
N THR A 105 -10.88 12.57 8.24
CA THR A 105 -10.54 12.89 6.84
C THR A 105 -9.24 13.68 6.71
N ASP A 106 -8.98 14.62 7.62
CA ASP A 106 -7.78 15.47 7.57
C ASP A 106 -6.49 14.65 7.77
N GLU A 107 -6.54 13.66 8.66
CA GLU A 107 -5.42 12.75 8.90
C GLU A 107 -5.18 11.83 7.70
N PHE A 108 -6.24 11.31 7.10
CA PHE A 108 -6.17 10.56 5.85
C PHE A 108 -5.53 11.37 4.72
N LEU A 109 -5.97 12.62 4.52
CA LEU A 109 -5.40 13.51 3.51
C LEU A 109 -3.93 13.81 3.75
N ALA A 110 -3.52 14.01 5.01
CA ALA A 110 -2.11 14.24 5.35
C ALA A 110 -1.23 13.01 5.02
N VAL A 111 -1.74 11.80 5.19
CA VAL A 111 -1.03 10.57 4.80
C VAL A 111 -0.95 10.44 3.29
N LEU A 112 -2.04 10.71 2.56
CA LEU A 112 -2.01 10.73 1.10
C LEU A 112 -0.99 11.73 0.56
N ASP A 113 -0.94 12.93 1.13
CA ASP A 113 0.03 13.96 0.71
C ASP A 113 1.48 13.53 0.96
N ALA A 114 1.74 12.82 2.04
CA ALA A 114 3.07 12.29 2.31
C ALA A 114 3.43 11.11 1.40
N LEU A 115 2.50 10.20 1.08
CA LEU A 115 2.70 9.14 0.09
C LEU A 115 3.01 9.73 -1.30
N ARG A 116 2.28 10.75 -1.70
CA ARG A 116 2.51 11.47 -2.97
C ARG A 116 3.91 12.05 -3.10
N GLN A 117 4.54 12.44 -2.00
CA GLN A 117 5.91 12.97 -2.02
C GLN A 117 6.96 11.90 -2.33
N VAL A 118 6.68 10.64 -2.05
CA VAL A 118 7.62 9.52 -2.24
C VAL A 118 7.35 8.81 -3.56
N ASP A 119 6.12 8.35 -3.76
CA ASP A 119 5.73 7.54 -4.93
C ASP A 119 4.90 8.32 -5.95
N GLY A 120 4.53 9.56 -5.61
CA GLY A 120 3.77 10.43 -6.49
C GLY A 120 4.58 10.89 -7.70
N VAL A 121 3.93 10.88 -8.85
CA VAL A 121 4.42 11.51 -10.08
C VAL A 121 3.93 12.95 -10.16
N GLY A 122 2.69 13.20 -9.73
CA GLY A 122 2.09 14.52 -9.70
C GLY A 122 0.72 14.53 -9.03
N HIS A 123 0.44 15.64 -8.37
CA HIS A 123 -0.85 15.95 -7.80
C HIS A 123 -1.22 17.38 -8.18
N THR A 124 -2.30 17.56 -8.92
CA THR A 124 -2.68 18.86 -9.49
C THR A 124 -4.19 19.06 -9.44
N THR A 125 -4.62 20.21 -8.95
CA THR A 125 -6.03 20.62 -9.01
C THR A 125 -6.24 21.53 -10.21
N VAL A 126 -7.24 21.19 -11.05
CA VAL A 126 -7.64 21.93 -12.22
C VAL A 126 -9.16 22.18 -12.15
N GLY A 127 -9.56 23.38 -11.83
CA GLY A 127 -10.99 23.71 -11.59
C GLY A 127 -11.54 22.90 -10.40
N LYS A 128 -12.55 22.06 -10.65
CA LYS A 128 -13.13 21.17 -9.65
C LYS A 128 -12.45 19.80 -9.57
N TYR A 129 -11.53 19.49 -10.50
CA TYR A 129 -10.91 18.18 -10.61
C TYR A 129 -9.59 18.14 -9.86
N THR A 130 -9.35 17.05 -9.19
CA THR A 130 -8.04 16.67 -8.68
C THR A 130 -7.48 15.55 -9.56
N ILE A 131 -6.31 15.74 -10.09
CA ILE A 131 -5.56 14.76 -10.89
C ILE A 131 -4.40 14.28 -10.04
N ASP A 132 -4.38 13.01 -9.76
CA ASP A 132 -3.34 12.36 -8.98
C ASP A 132 -2.70 11.24 -9.81
N THR A 133 -1.39 11.16 -9.81
CA THR A 133 -0.66 10.12 -10.53
C THR A 133 0.42 9.57 -9.61
N CYS A 134 0.33 8.27 -9.32
CA CYS A 134 1.20 7.59 -8.37
C CYS A 134 1.51 6.17 -8.84
N PHE A 135 2.45 5.52 -8.15
CA PHE A 135 2.75 4.11 -8.30
C PHE A 135 1.81 3.30 -7.40
N GLU A 136 1.20 2.26 -7.97
CA GLU A 136 0.25 1.37 -7.29
C GLU A 136 0.73 -0.08 -7.40
N GLY A 137 1.85 -0.37 -6.74
CA GLY A 137 2.41 -1.71 -6.62
C GLY A 137 3.10 -2.23 -7.88
N GLU A 138 2.40 -2.40 -9.00
CA GLU A 138 2.98 -2.92 -10.26
C GLU A 138 3.11 -1.85 -11.36
N ASN A 139 2.23 -0.86 -11.35
CA ASN A 139 2.11 0.13 -12.41
C ASN A 139 1.88 1.51 -11.83
N TYR A 140 2.05 2.53 -12.67
CA TYR A 140 1.62 3.88 -12.34
C TYR A 140 0.20 4.10 -12.83
N GLU A 141 -0.61 4.80 -12.05
CA GLU A 141 -1.99 5.12 -12.39
C GLU A 141 -2.26 6.61 -12.26
N THR A 142 -3.14 7.13 -13.13
CA THR A 142 -3.73 8.45 -12.91
C THR A 142 -5.16 8.27 -12.42
N ALA A 143 -5.48 8.87 -11.28
CA ALA A 143 -6.84 9.06 -10.80
C ALA A 143 -7.32 10.49 -11.07
N ILE A 144 -8.58 10.64 -11.48
CA ILE A 144 -9.27 11.92 -11.61
C ILE A 144 -10.50 11.88 -10.72
N TRP A 145 -10.66 12.88 -9.87
CA TRP A 145 -11.76 12.95 -8.91
C TRP A 145 -12.24 14.37 -8.68
N ILE A 146 -13.48 14.51 -8.21
CA ILE A 146 -14.05 15.75 -7.69
C ILE A 146 -14.39 15.63 -6.20
N ASP A 147 -14.60 14.42 -5.73
CA ASP A 147 -14.77 14.03 -4.34
C ASP A 147 -14.53 12.51 -4.21
N PRO A 148 -14.44 11.94 -3.00
CA PRO A 148 -14.14 10.51 -2.79
C PRO A 148 -15.14 9.53 -3.45
N ASN A 149 -16.34 9.98 -3.80
CA ASN A 149 -17.38 9.15 -4.41
C ASN A 149 -17.42 9.26 -5.95
N HIS A 150 -16.69 10.22 -6.51
CA HIS A 150 -16.66 10.52 -7.95
C HIS A 150 -15.23 10.52 -8.43
N MET A 151 -14.66 9.32 -8.54
CA MET A 151 -13.29 9.06 -8.97
C MET A 151 -13.29 8.08 -10.14
N ALA A 152 -12.38 8.29 -11.07
CA ALA A 152 -12.08 7.37 -12.16
C ALA A 152 -10.57 7.20 -12.30
N ILE A 153 -10.12 6.00 -12.71
CA ILE A 153 -8.73 5.69 -13.08
C ILE A 153 -8.65 5.58 -14.62
N PRO A 154 -8.44 6.70 -15.32
CA PRO A 154 -8.52 6.70 -16.78
C PRO A 154 -7.34 6.05 -17.50
N THR A 155 -6.21 5.94 -16.83
CA THR A 155 -4.99 5.42 -17.48
C THR A 155 -4.03 4.79 -16.48
N VAL A 156 -3.46 3.64 -16.89
CA VAL A 156 -2.38 2.91 -16.23
C VAL A 156 -1.13 3.01 -17.10
N TYR A 157 0.05 3.14 -16.50
CA TYR A 157 1.32 3.33 -17.20
C TYR A 157 2.38 2.31 -16.73
N PRO A 158 3.19 1.78 -17.66
CA PRO A 158 4.19 0.77 -17.32
C PRO A 158 5.46 1.33 -16.65
N ASN A 159 5.64 2.65 -16.60
CA ASN A 159 6.82 3.28 -16.02
C ASN A 159 6.57 4.76 -15.70
N ARG A 160 7.44 5.32 -14.84
CA ARG A 160 7.37 6.70 -14.36
C ARG A 160 7.38 7.75 -15.48
N ALA A 161 8.20 7.57 -16.52
CA ALA A 161 8.31 8.55 -17.59
C ALA A 161 7.00 8.67 -18.41
N ALA A 162 6.32 7.54 -18.65
CA ALA A 162 5.00 7.54 -19.27
C ALA A 162 3.94 8.19 -18.34
N ALA A 163 4.01 7.92 -17.03
CA ALA A 163 3.13 8.48 -16.04
C ALA A 163 3.26 10.01 -15.92
N GLU A 164 4.48 10.55 -15.96
CA GLU A 164 4.73 12.00 -15.96
C GLU A 164 4.12 12.72 -17.19
N GLN A 165 4.17 12.08 -18.36
CA GLN A 165 3.51 12.61 -19.54
C GLN A 165 1.99 12.48 -19.45
N GLY A 166 1.51 11.36 -18.93
CA GLY A 166 0.10 11.11 -18.69
C GLY A 166 -0.51 12.08 -17.70
N HIS A 167 0.17 12.38 -16.60
CA HIS A 167 -0.28 13.39 -15.65
C HIS A 167 -0.51 14.76 -16.31
N LYS A 168 0.46 15.23 -17.11
CA LYS A 168 0.33 16.49 -17.87
C LYS A 168 -0.84 16.46 -18.85
N PHE A 169 -1.02 15.34 -19.54
CA PHE A 169 -2.16 15.15 -20.45
C PHE A 169 -3.49 15.29 -19.70
N TRP A 170 -3.63 14.62 -18.56
CA TRP A 170 -4.87 14.64 -17.78
C TRP A 170 -5.14 15.99 -17.12
N CYS A 171 -4.11 16.75 -16.74
CA CYS A 171 -4.28 18.15 -16.32
C CYS A 171 -4.87 19.01 -17.44
N LEU A 172 -4.40 18.83 -18.68
CA LEU A 172 -4.98 19.52 -19.83
C LEU A 172 -6.40 19.06 -20.17
N ALA A 173 -6.66 17.77 -20.10
CA ALA A 173 -7.98 17.20 -20.30
C ALA A 173 -8.99 17.71 -19.25
N ALA A 174 -8.60 17.78 -17.98
CA ALA A 174 -9.42 18.32 -16.90
C ALA A 174 -9.77 19.80 -17.09
N ALA A 175 -8.88 20.59 -17.72
CA ALA A 175 -9.18 21.99 -18.07
C ALA A 175 -10.33 22.12 -19.10
N MET A 176 -10.63 21.05 -19.84
CA MET A 176 -11.78 20.98 -20.77
C MET A 176 -13.10 20.62 -20.05
N ALA A 177 -13.07 20.44 -18.73
CA ALA A 177 -14.19 20.11 -17.87
C ALA A 177 -15.01 18.87 -18.33
N PRO A 178 -14.38 17.69 -18.44
CA PRO A 178 -15.07 16.47 -18.85
C PRO A 178 -16.16 16.12 -17.82
N THR A 179 -17.33 15.71 -18.30
CA THR A 179 -18.43 15.26 -17.43
C THR A 179 -18.40 13.75 -17.19
N GLN A 180 -17.67 13.03 -18.04
CA GLN A 180 -17.49 11.58 -17.93
C GLN A 180 -16.08 11.21 -18.33
N VAL A 181 -15.53 10.22 -17.66
CA VAL A 181 -14.21 9.66 -17.92
C VAL A 181 -14.32 8.14 -17.95
N TRP A 182 -13.64 7.50 -18.91
CA TRP A 182 -13.53 6.04 -18.93
C TRP A 182 -12.66 5.59 -17.75
N ASP A 183 -13.16 4.63 -16.98
CA ASP A 183 -12.44 4.03 -15.88
C ASP A 183 -11.88 2.66 -16.28
N THR A 184 -10.57 2.49 -16.18
CA THR A 184 -9.87 1.27 -16.57
C THR A 184 -10.08 0.13 -15.57
N ALA A 185 -10.37 0.44 -14.32
CA ALA A 185 -10.58 -0.56 -13.28
C ALA A 185 -11.95 -1.25 -13.41
N THR A 186 -13.00 -0.47 -13.69
CA THR A 186 -14.37 -0.99 -13.80
C THR A 186 -14.82 -1.25 -15.23
N HIS A 187 -14.04 -0.82 -16.24
CA HIS A 187 -14.40 -0.84 -17.66
C HIS A 187 -15.73 -0.15 -17.96
N THR A 188 -16.00 0.96 -17.30
CA THR A 188 -17.22 1.77 -17.50
C THR A 188 -16.89 3.27 -17.57
N TYR A 189 -17.86 4.07 -18.01
CA TYR A 189 -17.77 5.53 -17.87
C TYR A 189 -18.23 5.97 -16.49
N ILE A 190 -17.37 6.67 -15.79
CA ILE A 190 -17.67 7.32 -14.50
C ILE A 190 -18.06 8.78 -14.78
N THR A 191 -19.17 9.22 -14.21
CA THR A 191 -19.59 10.63 -14.22
C THR A 191 -18.82 11.38 -13.14
N LEU A 192 -18.14 12.46 -13.52
CA LEU A 192 -17.36 13.34 -12.64
C LEU A 192 -18.09 14.65 -12.32
#